data_d2ec1470ed01e4b072995c7e85160184
#
_entry.id   d2ec1470ed01e4b072995c7e85160184
#
_cell.length_a   1.000
_cell.length_b   1.000
_cell.length_c   1.000
_cell.angle_alpha   90.00
_cell.angle_beta   90.00
_cell.angle_gamma   90.00
#
_symmetry.space_group_name_H-M   'P 1'
#
loop_
_entity.id
_entity.type
_entity.pdbx_description
1 polymer ?
#
loop_
_entity_poly.entity_id
_entity_poly.type
_entity_poly.pdbx_seq_one_letter_code
_entity_poly.pdbx_strand_id
1 'polypeptide(L)'
;MFTINQQLSLQALKPLMHAGHQIELAPEAILRIQKGKKYLEDKLAGSDELFYGINTGFGSLCNIGISKSELNTLQHNLIRSHACGMGEEVPAEIVRLMLVLKVQSLAFGHSGVALETVQRLVDFYNADVLPVVYQQGSLGASGDLAPLAHLSLPLIGEGEVLYAGKKRATSELFDTLGWKSLQLQAKEGLALLNGTQFMSAYGVHALLQSSDLLDKADFIAAASLDAFDGRLEPFHPAIQAVRPHPGQMKVADNVSAYLAGSALQALPKTAVQDPYSFRCIPQV
;
A
#
# COMPACT_ATOMS: atom_id res chain seq x y z
N MET A 1 9.20 -12.28 -9.81
CA MET A 1 8.49 -11.14 -10.42
C MET A 1 7.02 -11.24 -10.09
N PHE A 2 6.40 -10.16 -9.67
CA PHE A 2 4.98 -10.12 -9.30
C PHE A 2 4.19 -9.30 -10.32
N THR A 3 3.15 -9.90 -10.92
CA THR A 3 2.39 -9.26 -12.01
C THR A 3 1.19 -8.50 -11.45
N ILE A 4 1.14 -7.18 -11.66
CA ILE A 4 0.03 -6.31 -11.23
C ILE A 4 -1.04 -6.27 -12.32
N ASN A 5 -2.27 -6.65 -11.93
CA ASN A 5 -3.44 -6.56 -12.81
C ASN A 5 -4.55 -5.71 -12.18
N GLN A 6 -5.50 -6.31 -11.45
CA GLN A 6 -6.61 -5.58 -10.83
C GLN A 6 -6.67 -5.75 -9.32
N GLN A 7 -6.66 -6.99 -8.83
CA GLN A 7 -6.80 -7.27 -7.41
C GLN A 7 -5.48 -7.70 -6.81
N LEU A 8 -5.20 -7.21 -5.60
CA LEU A 8 -4.09 -7.62 -4.75
C LEU A 8 -4.67 -8.19 -3.46
N SER A 9 -4.19 -9.35 -3.04
CA SER A 9 -4.50 -9.86 -1.71
C SER A 9 -3.52 -9.30 -0.68
N LEU A 10 -3.96 -9.22 0.57
CA LEU A 10 -3.10 -8.77 1.67
C LEU A 10 -1.82 -9.63 1.77
N GLN A 11 -1.95 -10.95 1.63
CA GLN A 11 -0.81 -11.87 1.69
C GLN A 11 0.19 -11.67 0.53
N ALA A 12 -0.31 -11.32 -0.66
CA ALA A 12 0.56 -11.04 -1.81
C ALA A 12 1.40 -9.77 -1.63
N LEU A 13 0.93 -8.81 -0.82
CA LEU A 13 1.64 -7.57 -0.52
C LEU A 13 2.79 -7.77 0.49
N LYS A 14 2.73 -8.81 1.32
CA LYS A 14 3.73 -9.07 2.39
C LYS A 14 5.18 -9.07 1.86
N PRO A 15 5.56 -9.85 0.84
CA PRO A 15 6.91 -9.83 0.30
C PRO A 15 7.27 -8.50 -0.37
N LEU A 16 6.29 -7.79 -0.95
CA LEU A 16 6.51 -6.55 -1.70
C LEU A 16 6.88 -5.34 -0.81
N MET A 17 6.78 -5.46 0.51
CA MET A 17 7.30 -4.47 1.46
C MET A 17 8.83 -4.44 1.52
N HIS A 18 9.49 -5.52 1.12
CA HIS A 18 10.92 -5.70 1.24
C HIS A 18 11.66 -5.50 -0.09
N ALA A 19 12.92 -5.07 -0.02
CA ALA A 19 13.78 -4.96 -1.18
C ALA A 19 14.03 -6.34 -1.86
N GLY A 20 14.45 -6.31 -3.12
CA GLY A 20 14.80 -7.52 -3.87
C GLY A 20 13.62 -8.19 -4.61
N HIS A 21 12.41 -7.68 -4.44
CA HIS A 21 11.26 -8.10 -5.23
C HIS A 21 11.08 -7.19 -6.44
N GLN A 22 10.50 -7.74 -7.51
CA GLN A 22 10.21 -7.00 -8.72
C GLN A 22 8.74 -7.14 -9.09
N ILE A 23 8.19 -6.09 -9.69
CA ILE A 23 6.81 -6.01 -10.17
C ILE A 23 6.79 -5.71 -11.67
N GLU A 24 5.73 -6.12 -12.34
CA GLU A 24 5.44 -5.79 -13.73
C GLU A 24 3.95 -5.56 -13.93
N LEU A 25 3.59 -4.86 -15.00
CA LEU A 25 2.19 -4.70 -15.40
C LEU A 25 1.74 -5.90 -16.23
N ALA A 26 0.58 -6.46 -15.92
CA ALA A 26 -0.07 -7.44 -16.79
C ALA A 26 -0.37 -6.83 -18.19
N PRO A 27 -0.31 -7.61 -19.27
CA PRO A 27 -0.67 -7.11 -20.61
C PRO A 27 -2.06 -6.45 -20.65
N GLU A 28 -3.02 -7.00 -19.94
CA GLU A 28 -4.38 -6.46 -19.85
C GLU A 28 -4.42 -5.11 -19.12
N ALA A 29 -3.56 -4.92 -18.12
CA ALA A 29 -3.43 -3.64 -17.42
C ALA A 29 -2.84 -2.56 -18.34
N ILE A 30 -1.83 -2.91 -19.12
CA ILE A 30 -1.24 -2.03 -20.13
C ILE A 30 -2.30 -1.57 -21.13
N LEU A 31 -3.10 -2.50 -21.65
CA LEU A 31 -4.19 -2.19 -22.59
C LEU A 31 -5.24 -1.26 -21.97
N ARG A 32 -5.61 -1.47 -20.70
CA ARG A 32 -6.57 -0.61 -19.99
C ARG A 32 -6.02 0.81 -19.80
N ILE A 33 -4.75 0.94 -19.40
CA ILE A 33 -4.08 2.25 -19.24
C ILE A 33 -4.08 3.00 -20.57
N GLN A 34 -3.64 2.35 -21.65
CA GLN A 34 -3.60 2.96 -22.99
C GLN A 34 -4.98 3.35 -23.50
N LYS A 35 -6.00 2.51 -23.27
CA LYS A 35 -7.39 2.82 -23.64
C LYS A 35 -7.92 4.02 -22.86
N GLY A 36 -7.66 4.09 -21.55
CA GLY A 36 -8.07 5.21 -20.70
C GLY A 36 -7.38 6.52 -21.11
N LYS A 37 -6.10 6.46 -21.43
CA LYS A 37 -5.34 7.61 -21.93
C LYS A 37 -5.90 8.11 -23.27
N LYS A 38 -6.08 7.22 -24.22
CA LYS A 38 -6.65 7.56 -25.55
C LYS A 38 -8.03 8.18 -25.42
N TYR A 39 -8.91 7.62 -24.58
CA TYR A 39 -10.24 8.20 -24.34
C TYR A 39 -10.15 9.65 -23.85
N LEU A 40 -9.25 9.95 -22.92
CA LEU A 40 -9.04 11.30 -22.40
C LEU A 40 -8.55 12.24 -23.50
N GLU A 41 -7.58 11.83 -24.30
CA GLU A 41 -7.04 12.62 -25.40
C GLU A 41 -8.10 12.92 -26.47
N ASP A 42 -8.85 11.92 -26.90
CA ASP A 42 -9.94 12.07 -27.88
C ASP A 42 -11.02 13.02 -27.36
N LYS A 43 -11.37 12.95 -26.05
CA LYS A 43 -12.35 13.85 -25.42
C LYS A 43 -11.86 15.29 -25.37
N LEU A 44 -10.59 15.53 -25.06
CA LEU A 44 -10.00 16.87 -24.99
C LEU A 44 -9.76 17.47 -26.39
N ALA A 45 -9.48 16.64 -27.39
CA ALA A 45 -9.31 17.12 -28.76
C ALA A 45 -10.62 17.54 -29.42
N GLY A 46 -11.73 16.87 -29.06
CA GLY A 46 -13.05 17.06 -29.67
C GLY A 46 -13.95 18.07 -28.96
N SER A 47 -13.48 18.77 -27.91
CA SER A 47 -14.35 19.66 -27.13
C SER A 47 -13.57 20.82 -26.51
N ASP A 48 -14.18 22.00 -26.50
CA ASP A 48 -13.73 23.15 -25.71
C ASP A 48 -14.37 23.19 -24.31
N GLU A 49 -15.03 22.13 -23.92
CA GLU A 49 -15.67 21.98 -22.62
C GLU A 49 -14.65 21.98 -21.49
N LEU A 50 -15.00 22.60 -20.37
CA LEU A 50 -14.17 22.62 -19.18
C LEU A 50 -14.38 21.36 -18.34
N PHE A 51 -13.30 20.65 -18.07
CA PHE A 51 -13.27 19.46 -17.21
C PHE A 51 -12.42 19.75 -15.98
N TYR A 52 -13.05 19.66 -14.80
CA TYR A 52 -12.39 19.94 -13.52
C TYR A 52 -11.08 19.16 -13.36
N GLY A 53 -10.02 19.89 -13.05
CA GLY A 53 -8.70 19.34 -12.76
C GLY A 53 -7.98 18.72 -13.97
N ILE A 54 -8.53 18.88 -15.16
CA ILE A 54 -7.94 18.43 -16.44
C ILE A 54 -7.48 19.65 -17.25
N ASN A 55 -8.41 20.54 -17.60
CA ASN A 55 -8.18 21.79 -18.31
C ASN A 55 -8.76 23.00 -17.56
N THR A 56 -8.93 22.89 -16.25
CA THR A 56 -9.29 23.98 -15.33
C THR A 56 -8.31 24.08 -14.18
N GLY A 57 -8.36 25.20 -13.45
CA GLY A 57 -7.76 25.28 -12.12
C GLY A 57 -8.46 24.40 -11.09
N PHE A 58 -8.01 24.47 -9.84
CA PHE A 58 -8.48 23.63 -8.73
C PHE A 58 -9.20 24.49 -7.66
N GLY A 59 -10.03 23.86 -6.86
CA GLY A 59 -10.73 24.51 -5.76
C GLY A 59 -11.55 25.73 -6.25
N SER A 60 -11.29 26.90 -5.74
CA SER A 60 -11.95 28.16 -6.13
C SER A 60 -11.70 28.56 -7.60
N LEU A 61 -10.67 28.00 -8.23
CA LEU A 61 -10.32 28.25 -9.64
C LEU A 61 -10.93 27.24 -10.61
N CYS A 62 -11.89 26.45 -10.19
CA CYS A 62 -12.50 25.34 -10.97
C CYS A 62 -13.18 25.81 -12.27
N ASN A 63 -13.57 27.07 -12.38
CA ASN A 63 -14.21 27.66 -13.55
C ASN A 63 -13.22 28.41 -14.48
N ILE A 64 -11.92 28.43 -14.15
CA ILE A 64 -10.91 29.09 -14.95
C ILE A 64 -10.29 28.07 -15.90
N GLY A 65 -10.56 28.23 -17.19
CA GLY A 65 -9.96 27.41 -18.26
C GLY A 65 -8.46 27.65 -18.39
N ILE A 66 -7.71 26.57 -18.56
CA ILE A 66 -6.26 26.58 -18.77
C ILE A 66 -5.98 26.26 -20.23
N SER A 67 -5.13 27.05 -20.85
CA SER A 67 -4.75 26.85 -22.26
C SER A 67 -4.01 25.53 -22.47
N LYS A 68 -4.13 24.94 -23.66
CA LYS A 68 -3.46 23.64 -23.98
C LYS A 68 -1.94 23.74 -23.79
N SER A 69 -1.32 24.92 -24.04
CA SER A 69 0.10 25.13 -23.83
C SER A 69 0.54 25.19 -22.38
N GLU A 70 -0.37 25.42 -21.44
CA GLU A 70 -0.09 25.56 -20.01
C GLU A 70 -0.46 24.30 -19.21
N LEU A 71 -1.12 23.33 -19.83
CA LEU A 71 -1.59 22.12 -19.13
C LEU A 71 -0.44 21.35 -18.47
N ASN A 72 0.70 21.22 -19.13
CA ASN A 72 1.87 20.51 -18.56
C ASN A 72 2.43 21.28 -17.35
N THR A 73 2.56 22.60 -17.46
CA THR A 73 3.00 23.46 -16.36
C THR A 73 2.05 23.35 -15.17
N LEU A 74 0.74 23.32 -15.42
CA LEU A 74 -0.27 23.12 -14.39
C LEU A 74 -0.06 21.81 -13.64
N GLN A 75 0.18 20.70 -14.34
CA GLN A 75 0.37 19.38 -13.70
C GLN A 75 1.63 19.35 -12.82
N HIS A 76 2.73 19.93 -13.29
CA HIS A 76 3.97 20.07 -12.51
C HIS A 76 3.76 20.95 -11.27
N ASN A 77 3.14 22.11 -11.44
CA ASN A 77 2.87 23.04 -10.34
C ASN A 77 1.90 22.45 -9.31
N LEU A 78 0.97 21.60 -9.74
CA LEU A 78 0.08 20.88 -8.84
C LEU A 78 0.88 19.97 -7.89
N ILE A 79 1.82 19.19 -8.41
CA ILE A 79 2.68 18.35 -7.57
C ILE A 79 3.52 19.22 -6.62
N ARG A 80 4.21 20.24 -7.14
CA ARG A 80 5.07 21.13 -6.34
C ARG A 80 4.31 21.80 -5.19
N SER A 81 3.12 22.34 -5.47
CA SER A 81 2.31 23.07 -4.49
C SER A 81 1.76 22.18 -3.36
N HIS A 82 1.64 20.88 -3.60
CA HIS A 82 1.14 19.93 -2.61
C HIS A 82 2.25 19.16 -1.89
N ALA A 83 3.50 19.25 -2.33
CA ALA A 83 4.64 18.61 -1.68
C ALA A 83 5.10 19.40 -0.44
N CYS A 84 4.21 19.51 0.55
CA CYS A 84 4.39 20.29 1.77
C CYS A 84 4.47 19.42 3.04
N GLY A 85 4.81 18.14 2.89
CA GLY A 85 4.96 17.20 3.99
C GLY A 85 6.12 17.58 4.91
N MET A 86 5.98 17.25 6.19
CA MET A 86 6.93 17.60 7.27
C MET A 86 7.15 16.42 8.22
N GLY A 87 8.04 16.61 9.18
CA GLY A 87 8.36 15.64 10.22
C GLY A 87 9.35 14.58 9.76
N GLU A 88 9.25 13.40 10.33
CA GLU A 88 10.13 12.28 10.01
C GLU A 88 9.80 11.68 8.63
N GLU A 89 10.80 11.05 8.04
CA GLU A 89 10.62 10.33 6.79
C GLU A 89 9.77 9.07 6.99
N VAL A 90 8.97 8.75 5.99
CA VAL A 90 8.18 7.53 5.96
C VAL A 90 9.10 6.32 5.77
N PRO A 91 8.95 5.25 6.56
CA PRO A 91 9.76 4.05 6.41
C PRO A 91 9.77 3.46 5.00
N ALA A 92 10.90 2.91 4.59
CA ALA A 92 11.10 2.40 3.22
C ALA A 92 10.08 1.33 2.81
N GLU A 93 9.68 0.43 3.72
CA GLU A 93 8.66 -0.58 3.48
C GLU A 93 7.28 0.02 3.19
N ILE A 94 6.94 1.13 3.83
CA ILE A 94 5.70 1.86 3.56
C ILE A 94 5.76 2.54 2.19
N VAL A 95 6.89 3.16 1.84
CA VAL A 95 7.06 3.80 0.52
C VAL A 95 6.99 2.77 -0.60
N ARG A 96 7.57 1.56 -0.43
CA ARG A 96 7.42 0.46 -1.39
C ARG A 96 5.96 0.07 -1.57
N LEU A 97 5.20 -0.07 -0.48
CA LEU A 97 3.75 -0.31 -0.55
C LEU A 97 3.01 0.81 -1.27
N MET A 98 3.35 2.08 -0.98
CA MET A 98 2.74 3.23 -1.68
C MET A 98 2.95 3.13 -3.19
N LEU A 99 4.17 2.79 -3.64
CA LEU A 99 4.48 2.60 -5.08
C LEU A 99 3.63 1.47 -5.67
N VAL A 100 3.63 0.29 -5.05
CA VAL A 100 2.85 -0.87 -5.51
C VAL A 100 1.35 -0.54 -5.59
N LEU A 101 0.80 0.07 -4.54
CA LEU A 101 -0.62 0.43 -4.48
C LEU A 101 -0.98 1.53 -5.48
N LYS A 102 -0.06 2.48 -5.74
CA LYS A 102 -0.26 3.51 -6.78
C LYS A 102 -0.25 2.88 -8.17
N VAL A 103 0.71 2.02 -8.48
CA VAL A 103 0.76 1.27 -9.74
C VAL A 103 -0.52 0.45 -9.93
N GLN A 104 -0.95 -0.28 -8.91
CA GLN A 104 -2.19 -1.06 -8.94
C GLN A 104 -3.43 -0.19 -9.20
N SER A 105 -3.54 0.94 -8.52
CA SER A 105 -4.65 1.89 -8.71
C SER A 105 -4.70 2.42 -10.16
N LEU A 106 -3.55 2.75 -10.75
CA LEU A 106 -3.44 3.23 -12.12
C LEU A 106 -3.68 2.11 -13.15
N ALA A 107 -3.37 0.87 -12.81
CA ALA A 107 -3.57 -0.31 -13.65
C ALA A 107 -5.05 -0.62 -13.98
N PHE A 108 -6.00 -0.05 -13.23
CA PHE A 108 -7.42 -0.09 -13.59
C PHE A 108 -7.74 0.68 -14.89
N GLY A 109 -6.89 1.63 -15.30
CA GLY A 109 -7.03 2.38 -16.54
C GLY A 109 -8.05 3.51 -16.52
N HIS A 110 -8.64 3.85 -15.35
CA HIS A 110 -9.65 4.91 -15.24
C HIS A 110 -9.07 6.31 -15.08
N SER A 111 -7.77 6.43 -14.81
CA SER A 111 -7.13 7.70 -14.48
C SER A 111 -6.72 8.53 -15.70
N GLY A 112 -6.63 7.93 -16.89
CA GLY A 112 -6.21 8.62 -18.12
C GLY A 112 -4.73 9.02 -18.15
N VAL A 113 -3.87 8.35 -17.37
CA VAL A 113 -2.42 8.58 -17.35
C VAL A 113 -1.72 7.89 -18.51
N ALA A 114 -0.57 8.41 -18.91
CA ALA A 114 0.30 7.76 -19.89
C ALA A 114 0.90 6.47 -19.32
N LEU A 115 1.12 5.48 -20.18
CA LEU A 115 1.77 4.23 -19.77
C LEU A 115 3.17 4.48 -19.22
N GLU A 116 3.91 5.44 -19.79
CA GLU A 116 5.25 5.83 -19.34
C GLU A 116 5.29 6.27 -17.88
N THR A 117 4.26 7.00 -17.43
CA THR A 117 4.13 7.45 -16.03
C THR A 117 3.98 6.27 -15.08
N VAL A 118 3.14 5.29 -15.45
CA VAL A 118 2.96 4.08 -14.64
C VAL A 118 4.20 3.20 -14.66
N GLN A 119 4.83 3.07 -15.83
CA GLN A 119 6.07 2.30 -15.98
C GLN A 119 7.20 2.90 -15.14
N ARG A 120 7.35 4.22 -15.07
CA ARG A 120 8.37 4.86 -14.23
C ARG A 120 8.15 4.57 -12.73
N LEU A 121 6.91 4.46 -12.25
CA LEU A 121 6.64 4.02 -10.88
C LEU A 121 7.06 2.54 -10.67
N VAL A 122 6.85 1.68 -11.66
CA VAL A 122 7.35 0.30 -11.68
C VAL A 122 8.88 0.28 -11.65
N ASP A 123 9.53 1.12 -12.46
CA ASP A 123 10.99 1.23 -12.50
C ASP A 123 11.57 1.71 -11.17
N PHE A 124 10.92 2.68 -10.50
CA PHE A 124 11.30 3.12 -9.15
C PHE A 124 11.28 1.97 -8.17
N TYR A 125 10.20 1.21 -8.15
CA TYR A 125 10.09 0.04 -7.27
C TYR A 125 11.17 -1.01 -7.57
N ASN A 126 11.34 -1.36 -8.84
CA ASN A 126 12.25 -2.42 -9.28
C ASN A 126 13.74 -2.07 -9.09
N ALA A 127 14.10 -0.79 -9.20
CA ALA A 127 15.44 -0.30 -8.95
C ALA A 127 15.68 0.08 -7.48
N ASP A 128 14.70 -0.12 -6.59
CA ASP A 128 14.71 0.33 -5.19
C ASP A 128 15.05 1.83 -5.04
N VAL A 129 14.55 2.64 -5.97
CA VAL A 129 14.58 4.09 -5.92
C VAL A 129 13.33 4.57 -5.19
N LEU A 130 13.46 4.88 -3.91
CA LEU A 130 12.33 5.20 -3.06
C LEU A 130 12.20 6.71 -2.87
N PRO A 131 11.12 7.34 -3.36
CA PRO A 131 10.87 8.76 -3.08
C PRO A 131 10.86 9.06 -1.58
N VAL A 132 11.48 10.16 -1.17
CA VAL A 132 11.42 10.62 0.22
C VAL A 132 10.04 11.24 0.46
N VAL A 133 9.29 10.63 1.35
CA VAL A 133 7.94 11.05 1.77
C VAL A 133 7.99 11.34 3.27
N TYR A 134 7.21 12.31 3.73
CA TYR A 134 7.17 12.71 5.14
C TYR A 134 5.87 12.26 5.81
N GLN A 135 5.95 12.00 7.12
CA GLN A 135 4.85 11.42 7.90
C GLN A 135 3.69 12.40 8.14
N GLN A 136 3.96 13.71 8.15
CA GLN A 136 2.97 14.75 8.43
C GLN A 136 2.63 15.51 7.15
N GLY A 137 1.34 15.79 6.93
CA GLY A 137 0.87 16.58 5.77
C GLY A 137 -0.38 16.04 5.09
N SER A 138 -0.77 14.78 5.31
CA SER A 138 -2.05 14.28 4.82
C SER A 138 -3.20 14.79 5.71
N LEU A 139 -4.19 15.45 5.08
CA LEU A 139 -5.44 15.84 5.74
C LEU A 139 -6.53 14.76 5.58
N GLY A 140 -6.47 13.99 4.50
CA GLY A 140 -7.38 12.87 4.23
C GLY A 140 -8.73 13.24 3.60
N ALA A 141 -9.10 14.53 3.50
CA ALA A 141 -10.41 14.96 2.94
C ALA A 141 -10.56 14.68 1.44
N SER A 142 -9.45 14.72 0.67
CA SER A 142 -9.38 14.39 -0.76
C SER A 142 -8.37 13.27 -1.04
N GLY A 143 -8.07 12.46 -0.04
CA GLY A 143 -6.99 11.48 -0.07
C GLY A 143 -5.67 12.05 0.49
N ASP A 144 -4.58 11.39 0.21
CA ASP A 144 -3.26 11.64 0.79
C ASP A 144 -2.43 12.61 -0.07
N LEU A 145 -2.93 13.83 -0.32
CA LEU A 145 -2.37 14.74 -1.33
C LEU A 145 -0.88 15.02 -1.12
N ALA A 146 -0.48 15.49 0.07
CA ALA A 146 0.92 15.85 0.33
C ALA A 146 1.88 14.64 0.28
N PRO A 147 1.61 13.50 0.91
CA PRO A 147 2.45 12.30 0.76
C PRO A 147 2.56 11.81 -0.69
N LEU A 148 1.46 11.85 -1.46
CA LEU A 148 1.47 11.43 -2.85
C LEU A 148 2.14 12.45 -3.77
N ALA A 149 2.14 13.73 -3.40
CA ALA A 149 2.95 14.74 -4.08
C ALA A 149 4.44 14.46 -3.90
N HIS A 150 4.89 14.19 -2.67
CA HIS A 150 6.28 13.78 -2.42
C HIS A 150 6.65 12.49 -3.17
N LEU A 151 5.75 11.48 -3.19
CA LEU A 151 5.95 10.25 -3.96
C LEU A 151 6.16 10.55 -5.46
N SER A 152 5.54 11.64 -5.97
CA SER A 152 5.48 11.98 -7.39
C SER A 152 6.55 12.98 -7.84
N LEU A 153 7.17 13.75 -6.93
CA LEU A 153 8.24 14.70 -7.27
C LEU A 153 9.35 14.07 -8.11
N PRO A 154 9.85 12.84 -7.79
CA PRO A 154 10.90 12.23 -8.58
C PRO A 154 10.50 11.92 -10.03
N LEU A 155 9.21 11.75 -10.34
CA LEU A 155 8.77 11.56 -11.73
C LEU A 155 9.15 12.74 -12.61
N ILE A 156 9.13 13.97 -12.06
CA ILE A 156 9.49 15.20 -12.75
C ILE A 156 10.94 15.64 -12.50
N GLY A 157 11.77 14.76 -11.92
CA GLY A 157 13.19 15.01 -11.66
C GLY A 157 13.47 15.86 -10.42
N GLU A 158 12.47 16.09 -9.57
CA GLU A 158 12.55 16.93 -8.38
C GLU A 158 12.49 16.10 -7.08
N GLY A 159 12.70 16.77 -5.95
CA GLY A 159 12.70 16.12 -4.65
C GLY A 159 13.91 15.23 -4.42
N GLU A 160 13.79 14.38 -3.42
CA GLU A 160 14.85 13.47 -2.98
C GLU A 160 14.39 12.03 -3.04
N VAL A 161 15.34 11.11 -3.18
CA VAL A 161 15.11 9.68 -3.17
C VAL A 161 16.12 8.97 -2.26
N LEU A 162 15.69 7.89 -1.66
CA LEU A 162 16.57 6.93 -1.00
C LEU A 162 17.00 5.89 -2.03
N TYR A 163 18.31 5.76 -2.26
CA TYR A 163 18.89 4.79 -3.17
C TYR A 163 20.19 4.20 -2.60
N ALA A 164 20.30 2.88 -2.60
CA ALA A 164 21.44 2.16 -2.00
C ALA A 164 21.75 2.63 -0.56
N GLY A 165 20.71 2.85 0.25
CA GLY A 165 20.82 3.29 1.64
C GLY A 165 21.23 4.75 1.83
N LYS A 166 21.30 5.56 0.77
CA LYS A 166 21.66 6.98 0.83
C LYS A 166 20.58 7.87 0.22
N LYS A 167 20.30 8.98 0.89
CA LYS A 167 19.45 10.02 0.38
C LYS A 167 20.21 10.86 -0.66
N ARG A 168 19.58 11.11 -1.82
CA ARG A 168 20.15 11.86 -2.94
C ARG A 168 19.09 12.75 -3.59
N ALA A 169 19.52 13.83 -4.20
CA ALA A 169 18.67 14.59 -5.11
C ALA A 169 18.26 13.71 -6.31
N THR A 170 17.01 13.77 -6.70
CA THR A 170 16.50 12.98 -7.83
C THR A 170 17.25 13.26 -9.13
N SER A 171 17.56 14.54 -9.41
CA SER A 171 18.30 14.94 -10.62
C SER A 171 19.66 14.26 -10.73
N GLU A 172 20.44 14.23 -9.63
CA GLU A 172 21.77 13.58 -9.60
C GLU A 172 21.68 12.07 -9.82
N LEU A 173 20.65 11.43 -9.25
CA LEU A 173 20.44 10.00 -9.46
C LEU A 173 20.02 9.71 -10.91
N PHE A 174 19.17 10.53 -11.49
CA PHE A 174 18.73 10.35 -12.87
C PHE A 174 19.89 10.46 -13.85
N ASP A 175 20.81 11.41 -13.65
CA ASP A 175 22.06 11.49 -14.44
C ASP A 175 22.87 10.20 -14.33
N THR A 176 22.94 9.63 -13.14
CA THR A 176 23.68 8.38 -12.88
C THR A 176 23.04 7.17 -13.55
N LEU A 177 21.71 7.08 -13.53
CA LEU A 177 20.94 5.96 -14.11
C LEU A 177 20.60 6.14 -15.61
N GLY A 178 20.91 7.30 -16.19
CA GLY A 178 20.52 7.63 -17.56
C GLY A 178 19.01 7.83 -17.73
N TRP A 179 18.32 8.17 -16.64
CA TRP A 179 16.88 8.41 -16.67
C TRP A 179 16.56 9.86 -16.98
N LYS A 180 15.40 10.09 -17.60
CA LYS A 180 14.91 11.43 -17.92
C LYS A 180 13.67 11.74 -17.10
N SER A 181 13.53 13.00 -16.70
CA SER A 181 12.31 13.53 -16.10
C SER A 181 11.13 13.41 -17.05
N LEU A 182 9.97 13.05 -16.52
CA LEU A 182 8.74 12.98 -17.31
C LEU A 182 8.13 14.37 -17.49
N GLN A 183 7.53 14.56 -18.65
CA GLN A 183 6.67 15.71 -18.92
C GLN A 183 5.21 15.29 -18.72
N LEU A 184 4.66 15.63 -17.55
CA LEU A 184 3.29 15.25 -17.20
C LEU A 184 2.29 15.92 -18.15
N GLN A 185 1.36 15.14 -18.63
CA GLN A 185 0.30 15.57 -19.50
C GLN A 185 -0.99 15.91 -18.73
N ALA A 186 -2.01 16.40 -19.44
CA ALA A 186 -3.31 16.72 -18.84
C ALA A 186 -3.82 15.61 -17.91
N LYS A 187 -4.29 15.97 -16.71
CA LYS A 187 -4.82 15.11 -15.66
C LYS A 187 -3.78 14.26 -14.90
N GLU A 188 -2.53 14.15 -15.34
CA GLU A 188 -1.57 13.23 -14.69
C GLU A 188 -1.20 13.68 -13.28
N GLY A 189 -0.99 14.99 -13.06
CA GLY A 189 -0.77 15.51 -11.70
C GLY A 189 -1.94 15.17 -10.78
N LEU A 190 -3.17 15.40 -11.23
CA LEU A 190 -4.38 15.05 -10.47
C LEU A 190 -4.45 13.52 -10.16
N ALA A 191 -4.15 12.68 -11.15
CA ALA A 191 -4.18 11.23 -11.00
C ALA A 191 -3.10 10.70 -10.04
N LEU A 192 -1.95 11.37 -10.00
CA LEU A 192 -0.85 11.04 -9.11
C LEU A 192 -1.12 11.44 -7.66
N LEU A 193 -1.69 12.64 -7.43
CA LEU A 193 -1.94 13.16 -6.09
C LEU A 193 -3.17 12.57 -5.42
N ASN A 194 -4.25 12.37 -6.17
CA ASN A 194 -5.50 11.90 -5.61
C ASN A 194 -5.48 10.38 -5.43
N GLY A 195 -5.75 9.95 -4.21
CA GLY A 195 -5.78 8.55 -3.81
C GLY A 195 -5.49 8.38 -2.33
N THR A 196 -5.51 7.15 -1.88
CA THR A 196 -5.36 6.76 -0.47
C THR A 196 -4.16 5.82 -0.24
N GLN A 197 -3.15 5.90 -1.12
CA GLN A 197 -2.07 4.91 -1.09
C GLN A 197 -1.16 5.06 0.13
N PHE A 198 -1.08 6.25 0.73
CA PHE A 198 -0.33 6.46 1.97
C PHE A 198 -1.05 5.79 3.16
N MET A 199 -2.32 6.13 3.41
CA MET A 199 -3.08 5.50 4.49
C MET A 199 -3.29 4.00 4.26
N SER A 200 -3.47 3.57 3.01
CA SER A 200 -3.63 2.15 2.68
C SER A 200 -2.33 1.37 2.89
N ALA A 201 -1.15 1.96 2.62
CA ALA A 201 0.14 1.34 2.88
C ALA A 201 0.35 1.09 4.39
N TYR A 202 0.05 2.06 5.23
CA TYR A 202 0.06 1.88 6.68
C TYR A 202 -0.96 0.86 7.15
N GLY A 203 -2.18 0.88 6.58
CA GLY A 203 -3.21 -0.11 6.89
C GLY A 203 -2.78 -1.54 6.55
N VAL A 204 -2.19 -1.75 5.37
CA VAL A 204 -1.63 -3.05 4.96
C VAL A 204 -0.52 -3.49 5.92
N HIS A 205 0.43 -2.61 6.21
CA HIS A 205 1.54 -2.89 7.13
C HIS A 205 1.02 -3.29 8.51
N ALA A 206 0.12 -2.49 9.09
CA ALA A 206 -0.46 -2.75 10.41
C ALA A 206 -1.21 -4.09 10.46
N LEU A 207 -2.02 -4.41 9.44
CA LEU A 207 -2.75 -5.67 9.37
C LEU A 207 -1.82 -6.87 9.26
N LEU A 208 -0.77 -6.79 8.44
CA LEU A 208 0.21 -7.86 8.30
C LEU A 208 0.99 -8.09 9.60
N GLN A 209 1.46 -7.01 10.26
CA GLN A 209 2.13 -7.11 11.55
C GLN A 209 1.21 -7.66 12.64
N SER A 210 -0.05 -7.24 12.68
CA SER A 210 -1.03 -7.75 13.63
C SER A 210 -1.32 -9.24 13.42
N SER A 211 -1.41 -9.69 12.17
CA SER A 211 -1.59 -11.11 11.87
C SER A 211 -0.41 -11.94 12.35
N ASP A 212 0.83 -11.49 12.07
CA ASP A 212 2.04 -12.18 12.53
C ASP A 212 2.15 -12.20 14.06
N LEU A 213 1.68 -11.14 14.73
CA LEU A 213 1.66 -11.06 16.19
C LEU A 213 0.65 -12.03 16.80
N LEU A 214 -0.55 -12.14 16.20
CA LEU A 214 -1.57 -13.10 16.64
C LEU A 214 -1.11 -14.55 16.48
N ASP A 215 -0.50 -14.92 15.36
CA ASP A 215 0.04 -16.25 15.16
C ASP A 215 1.12 -16.60 16.20
N LYS A 216 1.97 -15.65 16.58
CA LYS A 216 2.96 -15.81 17.67
C LYS A 216 2.28 -15.92 19.04
N ALA A 217 1.23 -15.16 19.28
CA ALA A 217 0.46 -15.21 20.53
C ALA A 217 -0.17 -16.60 20.73
N ASP A 218 -0.76 -17.18 19.69
CA ASP A 218 -1.32 -18.54 19.75
C ASP A 218 -0.25 -19.58 20.06
N PHE A 219 0.93 -19.48 19.47
CA PHE A 219 2.05 -20.38 19.75
C PHE A 219 2.55 -20.25 21.20
N ILE A 220 2.73 -19.01 21.68
CA ILE A 220 3.15 -18.75 23.07
C ILE A 220 2.09 -19.23 24.06
N ALA A 221 0.81 -19.02 23.74
CA ALA A 221 -0.31 -19.47 24.55
C ALA A 221 -0.32 -21.00 24.67
N ALA A 222 -0.12 -21.72 23.56
CA ALA A 222 -0.02 -23.18 23.55
C ALA A 222 1.16 -23.67 24.40
N ALA A 223 2.35 -23.11 24.21
CA ALA A 223 3.54 -23.46 24.99
C ALA A 223 3.35 -23.20 26.50
N SER A 224 2.70 -22.08 26.83
CA SER A 224 2.40 -21.72 28.23
C SER A 224 1.36 -22.65 28.85
N LEU A 225 0.32 -23.03 28.10
CA LEU A 225 -0.70 -23.97 28.53
C LEU A 225 -0.09 -25.35 28.85
N ASP A 226 0.80 -25.80 27.97
CA ASP A 226 1.50 -27.09 28.13
C ASP A 226 2.42 -27.08 29.36
N ALA A 227 3.23 -26.06 29.51
CA ALA A 227 4.14 -25.87 30.66
C ALA A 227 3.40 -25.71 32.00
N PHE A 228 2.19 -25.14 31.98
CA PHE A 228 1.31 -24.99 33.16
C PHE A 228 0.61 -26.30 33.54
N ASP A 229 0.73 -27.38 32.75
CA ASP A 229 -0.08 -28.59 32.84
C ASP A 229 -1.58 -28.34 32.67
N GLY A 230 -1.91 -27.35 31.82
CA GLY A 230 -3.27 -26.91 31.57
C GLY A 230 -4.08 -27.91 30.73
N ARG A 231 -5.39 -27.73 30.73
CA ARG A 231 -6.37 -28.60 30.07
C ARG A 231 -6.69 -28.14 28.67
N LEU A 232 -6.75 -29.10 27.73
CA LEU A 232 -7.08 -28.84 26.34
C LEU A 232 -8.60 -28.88 26.05
N GLU A 233 -9.41 -29.41 26.97
CA GLU A 233 -10.87 -29.53 26.80
C GLU A 233 -11.57 -28.17 26.49
N PRO A 234 -11.18 -27.02 27.07
CA PRO A 234 -11.79 -25.73 26.73
C PRO A 234 -11.63 -25.31 25.27
N PHE A 235 -10.68 -25.89 24.55
CA PHE A 235 -10.40 -25.63 23.14
C PHE A 235 -11.18 -26.56 22.19
N HIS A 236 -11.99 -27.47 22.72
CA HIS A 236 -12.75 -28.45 21.92
C HIS A 236 -13.68 -27.75 20.92
N PRO A 237 -13.73 -28.19 19.63
CA PRO A 237 -14.51 -27.56 18.59
C PRO A 237 -16.00 -27.35 18.92
N ALA A 238 -16.62 -28.31 19.63
CA ALA A 238 -18.03 -28.21 20.02
C ALA A 238 -18.31 -27.02 20.97
N ILE A 239 -17.34 -26.65 21.81
CA ILE A 239 -17.44 -25.45 22.68
C ILE A 239 -17.43 -24.18 21.86
N GLN A 240 -16.56 -24.12 20.87
CA GLN A 240 -16.45 -22.97 19.98
C GLN A 240 -17.67 -22.83 19.07
N ALA A 241 -18.25 -23.94 18.63
CA ALA A 241 -19.43 -23.97 17.77
C ALA A 241 -20.72 -23.43 18.43
N VAL A 242 -20.81 -23.41 19.74
CA VAL A 242 -21.96 -22.81 20.47
C VAL A 242 -22.06 -21.31 20.23
N ARG A 243 -20.93 -20.64 19.99
CA ARG A 243 -20.82 -19.22 19.61
C ARG A 243 -19.78 -19.08 18.51
N PRO A 244 -20.16 -19.27 17.24
CA PRO A 244 -19.22 -19.51 16.15
C PRO A 244 -18.57 -18.22 15.64
N HIS A 245 -17.69 -17.64 16.43
CA HIS A 245 -16.84 -16.52 16.02
C HIS A 245 -15.61 -17.07 15.29
N PRO A 246 -15.37 -16.71 14.02
CA PRO A 246 -14.28 -17.28 13.21
C PRO A 246 -12.90 -17.15 13.87
N GLY A 247 -12.60 -16.00 14.48
CA GLY A 247 -11.33 -15.78 15.19
C GLY A 247 -11.16 -16.71 16.38
N GLN A 248 -12.18 -16.83 17.22
CA GLN A 248 -12.19 -17.73 18.38
C GLN A 248 -11.97 -19.19 17.94
N MET A 249 -12.66 -19.63 16.90
CA MET A 249 -12.51 -20.98 16.36
C MET A 249 -11.07 -21.21 15.86
N LYS A 250 -10.52 -20.25 15.09
CA LYS A 250 -9.15 -20.33 14.59
C LYS A 250 -8.12 -20.45 15.72
N VAL A 251 -8.23 -19.66 16.77
CA VAL A 251 -7.31 -19.71 17.91
C VAL A 251 -7.39 -21.07 18.62
N ALA A 252 -8.60 -21.60 18.84
CA ALA A 252 -8.80 -22.91 19.44
C ALA A 252 -8.17 -24.02 18.60
N ASP A 253 -8.35 -23.98 17.28
CA ASP A 253 -7.75 -24.94 16.34
C ASP A 253 -6.22 -24.82 16.33
N ASN A 254 -5.65 -23.62 16.31
CA ASN A 254 -4.21 -23.38 16.33
C ASN A 254 -3.58 -23.95 17.61
N VAL A 255 -4.11 -23.60 18.78
CA VAL A 255 -3.61 -24.10 20.07
C VAL A 255 -3.69 -25.63 20.14
N SER A 256 -4.81 -26.21 19.69
CA SER A 256 -4.98 -27.66 19.64
C SER A 256 -3.96 -28.34 18.70
N ALA A 257 -3.69 -27.71 17.54
CA ALA A 257 -2.71 -28.22 16.59
C ALA A 257 -1.28 -28.15 17.13
N TYR A 258 -0.90 -27.06 17.80
CA TYR A 258 0.43 -26.91 18.42
C TYR A 258 0.66 -27.95 19.54
N LEU A 259 -0.38 -28.35 20.26
CA LEU A 259 -0.29 -29.31 21.35
C LEU A 259 -0.53 -30.75 20.91
N ALA A 260 -0.80 -30.99 19.64
CA ALA A 260 -0.98 -32.34 19.11
C ALA A 260 0.26 -33.21 19.36
N GLY A 261 0.08 -34.33 20.10
CA GLY A 261 1.18 -35.23 20.44
C GLY A 261 2.02 -34.82 21.65
N SER A 262 1.64 -33.78 22.38
CA SER A 262 2.31 -33.42 23.64
C SER A 262 2.16 -34.54 24.67
N ALA A 263 3.30 -35.00 25.21
CA ALA A 263 3.31 -35.98 26.27
C ALA A 263 2.69 -35.45 27.59
N LEU A 264 2.79 -34.14 27.83
CA LEU A 264 2.19 -33.51 29.01
C LEU A 264 0.66 -33.50 28.92
N GLN A 265 0.10 -33.32 27.72
CA GLN A 265 -1.35 -33.37 27.53
C GLN A 265 -1.94 -34.79 27.76
N ALA A 266 -1.13 -35.84 27.64
CA ALA A 266 -1.54 -37.21 27.89
C ALA A 266 -1.54 -37.59 29.39
N LEU A 267 -0.94 -36.76 30.26
CA LEU A 267 -0.89 -37.00 31.69
C LEU A 267 -2.23 -36.70 32.37
N PRO A 268 -2.59 -37.43 33.47
CA PRO A 268 -3.75 -37.08 34.27
C PRO A 268 -3.64 -35.67 34.84
N LYS A 269 -4.66 -34.85 34.62
CA LYS A 269 -4.69 -33.48 35.13
C LYS A 269 -5.13 -33.43 36.60
N THR A 270 -4.40 -32.65 37.39
CA THR A 270 -4.67 -32.49 38.83
C THR A 270 -5.77 -31.45 39.12
N ALA A 271 -5.84 -30.37 38.35
CA ALA A 271 -6.84 -29.34 38.48
C ALA A 271 -8.16 -29.73 37.78
N VAL A 272 -9.30 -29.48 38.41
CA VAL A 272 -10.62 -29.66 37.79
C VAL A 272 -10.88 -28.62 36.69
N GLN A 273 -10.35 -27.43 36.88
CA GLN A 273 -10.52 -26.29 35.94
C GLN A 273 -9.32 -25.39 36.02
N ASP A 274 -8.87 -24.87 34.82
CA ASP A 274 -7.80 -23.90 34.73
C ASP A 274 -8.27 -22.46 34.98
N PRO A 275 -7.35 -21.55 35.31
CA PRO A 275 -7.62 -20.13 35.37
C PRO A 275 -8.10 -19.57 34.02
N TYR A 276 -8.84 -18.48 34.05
CA TYR A 276 -9.30 -17.78 32.82
C TYR A 276 -8.18 -17.45 31.87
N SER A 277 -7.00 -17.08 32.40
CA SER A 277 -5.80 -16.75 31.59
C SER A 277 -5.40 -17.86 30.61
N PHE A 278 -5.76 -19.11 30.89
CA PHE A 278 -5.50 -20.26 30.02
C PHE A 278 -6.76 -20.71 29.29
N ARG A 279 -7.83 -21.04 30.01
CA ARG A 279 -9.02 -21.64 29.40
C ARG A 279 -9.83 -20.68 28.52
N CYS A 280 -9.66 -19.37 28.67
CA CYS A 280 -10.38 -18.37 27.87
C CYS A 280 -9.50 -17.75 26.77
N ILE A 281 -8.35 -18.32 26.44
CA ILE A 281 -7.49 -17.87 25.34
C ILE A 281 -8.29 -17.68 24.03
N PRO A 282 -9.13 -18.64 23.59
CA PRO A 282 -9.88 -18.47 22.34
C PRO A 282 -10.87 -17.31 22.36
N GLN A 283 -11.45 -16.97 23.50
CA GLN A 283 -12.42 -15.89 23.62
C GLN A 283 -11.75 -14.51 23.63
N VAL A 284 -10.52 -14.40 24.14
CA VAL A 284 -9.75 -13.16 24.18
C VAL A 284 -9.15 -12.81 22.82
#